data_79bce9fb522201553b63a708afc6e5ad
#
_entry.id   79bce9fb522201553b63a708afc6e5ad
#
_cell.length_a   1.000
_cell.length_b   1.000
_cell.length_c   1.000
_cell.angle_alpha   90.00
_cell.angle_beta   90.00
_cell.angle_gamma   90.00
#
_symmetry.space_group_name_H-M   'P 1'
#
loop_
_entity.id
_entity.type
_entity.pdbx_description
1 polymer ?
#
loop_
_entity_poly.entity_id
_entity_poly.type
_entity_poly.pdbx_seq_one_letter_code
_entity_poly.pdbx_strand_id
1 'polypeptide(L)'
;VLFVRQVTAQALPYVKPALKRPACCIIVITVTKSQAAQIKPITAHHANQLYQHGTLALLVPGLLEGTTTIGELLTHGDTGIGTGEGLDGELIILDGELIILDGVAYKVGQSGVAERVPDDFTMPFANVHHAAFQYQCERRDIGLEDLNNRIVEANGRANTFFSVIVRGTFSFIKTRAVIKQQAPYPTLVEVADRQAMFLRHDVKGTMLGYFSPEMFHGAAVAGFHEHFLSDDRTFGGHVLDAVLDHGKIYSQVFDTLVQHLPVDDPEYRNHDFRHDPIAEAITAAEGDKAGN
;
A
#
# COMPACT_ATOMS: atom_id res chain seq x y z
N VAL A 1 31.18 -8.05 -20.97
CA VAL A 1 31.65 -9.33 -21.57
C VAL A 1 31.88 -10.28 -20.40
N LEU A 2 30.89 -11.14 -20.11
CA LEU A 2 30.99 -12.16 -19.07
C LEU A 2 31.53 -13.45 -19.72
N PHE A 3 32.68 -13.91 -19.27
CA PHE A 3 33.20 -15.25 -19.63
C PHE A 3 32.57 -16.29 -18.70
N VAL A 4 31.74 -17.16 -19.27
CA VAL A 4 31.29 -18.38 -18.61
C VAL A 4 32.36 -19.46 -18.87
N ARG A 5 33.11 -19.85 -17.83
CA ARG A 5 33.96 -21.05 -17.90
C ARG A 5 33.13 -22.27 -17.55
N GLN A 6 33.12 -23.22 -18.46
CA GLN A 6 32.63 -24.57 -18.26
C GLN A 6 33.58 -25.29 -17.29
N VAL A 7 33.08 -25.75 -16.15
CA VAL A 7 33.84 -26.58 -15.20
C VAL A 7 33.38 -28.03 -15.38
N THR A 8 34.25 -28.87 -15.89
CA THR A 8 34.09 -30.31 -15.92
C THR A 8 34.37 -30.87 -14.53
N ALA A 9 33.43 -31.66 -14.00
CA ALA A 9 33.57 -32.33 -12.71
C ALA A 9 34.52 -33.51 -12.81
N GLN A 10 35.64 -33.47 -12.08
CA GLN A 10 36.44 -34.63 -11.74
C GLN A 10 36.06 -35.12 -10.35
N ALA A 11 35.82 -36.44 -10.26
CA ALA A 11 35.50 -37.08 -8.99
C ALA A 11 36.74 -37.19 -8.09
N LEU A 12 36.63 -36.78 -6.84
CA LEU A 12 37.62 -36.98 -5.78
C LEU A 12 37.09 -38.01 -4.75
N PRO A 13 37.97 -38.75 -4.09
CA PRO A 13 37.66 -39.93 -3.31
C PRO A 13 37.02 -39.64 -1.96
N TYR A 14 36.19 -40.56 -1.53
CA TYR A 14 35.38 -40.62 -0.33
C TYR A 14 36.24 -40.57 0.98
N VAL A 15 35.92 -39.61 1.86
CA VAL A 15 36.35 -39.61 3.26
C VAL A 15 35.12 -39.63 4.15
N LYS A 16 35.08 -40.56 5.11
CA LYS A 16 34.00 -40.83 6.07
C LYS A 16 33.68 -39.62 6.96
N PRO A 17 32.38 -39.45 7.36
CA PRO A 17 31.91 -38.29 8.08
C PRO A 17 31.99 -38.41 9.59
N ALA A 18 32.25 -37.30 10.26
CA ALA A 18 31.92 -37.08 11.67
C ALA A 18 31.01 -35.83 11.77
N LEU A 19 29.93 -35.95 12.53
CA LEU A 19 29.01 -34.92 12.99
C LEU A 19 27.86 -34.51 12.06
N LYS A 20 26.67 -34.88 12.50
CA LYS A 20 25.35 -34.55 11.96
C LYS A 20 25.09 -33.05 12.03
N ARG A 21 24.93 -32.41 10.85
CA ARG A 21 24.21 -31.14 10.67
C ARG A 21 22.95 -31.43 9.86
N PRO A 22 21.83 -30.70 10.10
CA PRO A 22 20.61 -30.94 9.33
C PRO A 22 20.86 -30.63 7.86
N ALA A 23 20.34 -31.48 6.99
CA ALA A 23 20.46 -31.36 5.54
C ALA A 23 19.75 -30.07 5.08
N CYS A 24 20.53 -29.14 4.53
CA CYS A 24 20.02 -28.02 3.77
C CYS A 24 19.56 -28.59 2.42
N CYS A 25 18.22 -28.70 2.19
CA CYS A 25 17.68 -29.00 0.89
C CYS A 25 17.95 -27.82 -0.04
N ILE A 26 18.92 -27.95 -0.94
CA ILE A 26 19.12 -27.02 -2.03
C ILE A 26 18.09 -27.39 -3.11
N ILE A 27 17.03 -26.60 -3.22
CA ILE A 27 16.10 -26.69 -4.36
C ILE A 27 16.76 -25.98 -5.53
N VAL A 28 17.22 -26.74 -6.51
CA VAL A 28 17.70 -26.18 -7.78
C VAL A 28 16.49 -25.97 -8.68
N ILE A 29 16.07 -24.73 -8.85
CA ILE A 29 15.02 -24.36 -9.82
C ILE A 29 15.73 -24.12 -11.16
N THR A 30 15.46 -24.99 -12.13
CA THR A 30 15.94 -24.80 -13.50
C THR A 30 14.95 -23.92 -14.25
N VAL A 31 15.29 -22.65 -14.43
CA VAL A 31 14.49 -21.71 -15.22
C VAL A 31 14.86 -21.86 -16.70
N THR A 32 13.87 -22.14 -17.57
CA THR A 32 14.10 -22.22 -19.00
C THR A 32 14.33 -20.83 -19.61
N LYS A 33 15.09 -20.75 -20.70
CA LYS A 33 15.41 -19.46 -21.38
C LYS A 33 14.19 -18.61 -21.75
N SER A 34 13.02 -19.23 -21.90
CA SER A 34 11.76 -18.53 -22.20
C SER A 34 11.16 -17.79 -20.99
N GLN A 35 11.40 -18.28 -19.78
CA GLN A 35 10.91 -17.63 -18.53
C GLN A 35 11.86 -16.54 -18.03
N ALA A 36 13.17 -16.65 -18.36
CA ALA A 36 14.16 -15.64 -17.96
C ALA A 36 14.01 -14.29 -18.70
N ALA A 37 13.28 -14.27 -19.82
CA ALA A 37 13.10 -13.06 -20.63
C ALA A 37 12.01 -12.09 -20.08
N GLN A 38 11.23 -12.50 -19.07
CA GLN A 38 10.14 -11.69 -18.50
C GLN A 38 10.44 -11.12 -17.12
N ILE A 39 11.54 -11.51 -16.49
CA ILE A 39 11.95 -10.92 -15.20
C ILE A 39 12.78 -9.67 -15.53
N LYS A 40 12.15 -8.49 -15.54
CA LYS A 40 12.91 -7.23 -15.50
C LYS A 40 13.72 -7.25 -14.20
N PRO A 41 15.05 -7.08 -14.24
CA PRO A 41 15.82 -6.93 -13.00
C PRO A 41 15.33 -5.66 -12.30
N ILE A 42 14.74 -5.80 -11.13
CA ILE A 42 14.55 -4.68 -10.21
C ILE A 42 15.96 -4.22 -9.86
N THR A 43 16.36 -3.08 -10.40
CA THR A 43 17.63 -2.48 -10.00
C THR A 43 17.50 -2.14 -8.52
N ALA A 44 18.50 -2.50 -7.70
CA ALA A 44 18.47 -2.34 -6.25
C ALA A 44 18.16 -0.89 -5.76
N HIS A 45 18.20 0.08 -6.66
CA HIS A 45 17.88 1.48 -6.42
C HIS A 45 16.37 1.78 -6.25
N HIS A 46 15.46 0.89 -6.64
CA HIS A 46 14.00 1.15 -6.54
C HIS A 46 13.34 0.45 -5.34
N ALA A 47 14.01 -0.51 -4.71
CA ALA A 47 13.40 -1.30 -3.64
C ALA A 47 13.05 -0.48 -2.38
N ASN A 48 13.70 0.65 -2.13
CA ASN A 48 13.47 1.51 -0.96
C ASN A 48 12.83 2.85 -1.33
N GLN A 49 12.22 2.95 -2.51
CA GLN A 49 11.59 4.16 -3.00
C GLN A 49 10.08 4.08 -2.85
N LEU A 50 9.51 5.11 -2.21
CA LEU A 50 8.09 5.40 -2.24
C LEU A 50 7.84 6.45 -3.31
N TYR A 51 6.95 6.16 -4.28
CA TYR A 51 6.45 7.14 -5.23
C TYR A 51 5.06 7.61 -4.79
N GLN A 52 4.88 8.91 -4.73
CA GLN A 52 3.61 9.55 -4.40
C GLN A 52 3.20 10.50 -5.52
N HIS A 53 2.00 10.30 -6.08
CA HIS A 53 1.33 11.23 -6.97
C HIS A 53 0.33 12.07 -6.20
N GLY A 54 0.35 13.39 -6.42
CA GLY A 54 -0.48 14.33 -5.67
C GLY A 54 -0.07 14.46 -4.20
N THR A 55 -0.79 15.27 -3.45
CA THR A 55 -0.71 15.38 -1.99
C THR A 55 -2.11 15.39 -1.40
N LEU A 56 -2.26 15.05 -0.14
CA LEU A 56 -3.57 15.17 0.52
C LEU A 56 -4.04 16.63 0.58
N ALA A 57 -3.10 17.57 0.66
CA ALA A 57 -3.39 19.00 0.62
C ALA A 57 -4.18 19.41 -0.64
N LEU A 58 -3.99 18.72 -1.78
CA LEU A 58 -4.75 18.98 -3.00
C LEU A 58 -6.24 18.65 -2.84
N LEU A 59 -6.54 17.60 -2.09
CA LEU A 59 -7.92 17.14 -1.90
C LEU A 59 -8.72 18.09 -1.00
N VAL A 60 -8.04 18.84 -0.12
CA VAL A 60 -8.68 19.73 0.87
C VAL A 60 -9.61 20.77 0.21
N PRO A 61 -9.18 21.56 -0.78
CA PRO A 61 -10.04 22.53 -1.46
C PRO A 61 -10.96 21.89 -2.51
N GLY A 62 -10.88 20.58 -2.73
CA GLY A 62 -11.68 19.90 -3.75
C GLY A 62 -11.00 19.77 -5.11
N LEU A 63 -9.66 19.79 -5.19
CA LEU A 63 -8.95 19.47 -6.43
C LEU A 63 -8.94 17.95 -6.63
N LEU A 64 -10.07 17.42 -7.08
CA LEU A 64 -10.33 15.98 -7.14
C LEU A 64 -10.31 15.41 -8.56
N GLU A 65 -9.87 16.22 -9.55
CA GLU A 65 -9.68 15.75 -10.92
C GLU A 65 -8.58 14.68 -10.96
N GLY A 66 -8.78 13.65 -11.78
CA GLY A 66 -7.80 12.60 -11.99
C GLY A 66 -6.66 13.08 -12.88
N THR A 67 -5.47 13.23 -12.31
CA THR A 67 -4.28 13.78 -12.96
C THR A 67 -3.21 12.75 -13.27
N THR A 68 -3.43 11.49 -12.93
CA THR A 68 -2.64 10.33 -13.34
C THR A 68 -3.55 9.13 -13.58
N THR A 69 -3.04 8.05 -14.16
CA THR A 69 -3.78 6.80 -14.38
C THR A 69 -3.16 5.64 -13.60
N ILE A 70 -3.93 4.56 -13.40
CA ILE A 70 -3.41 3.31 -12.82
C ILE A 70 -2.23 2.78 -13.64
N GLY A 71 -2.32 2.80 -14.98
CA GLY A 71 -1.25 2.34 -15.85
C GLY A 71 0.06 3.11 -15.65
N GLU A 72 -0.01 4.44 -15.46
CA GLU A 72 1.16 5.25 -15.14
C GLU A 72 1.71 4.91 -13.74
N LEU A 73 0.86 4.82 -12.73
CA LEU A 73 1.27 4.47 -11.37
C LEU A 73 1.98 3.11 -11.30
N LEU A 74 1.49 2.10 -12.04
CA LEU A 74 2.09 0.77 -12.08
C LEU A 74 3.48 0.74 -12.71
N THR A 75 3.90 1.80 -13.41
CA THR A 75 5.31 1.95 -13.84
C THR A 75 6.26 2.27 -12.69
N HIS A 76 5.73 2.78 -11.56
CA HIS A 76 6.48 3.20 -10.39
C HIS A 76 6.38 2.21 -9.22
N GLY A 77 5.46 1.24 -9.28
CA GLY A 77 5.28 0.25 -8.23
C GLY A 77 4.16 -0.75 -8.56
N ASP A 78 4.11 -1.82 -7.80
CA ASP A 78 3.14 -2.91 -7.91
C ASP A 78 2.22 -3.01 -6.68
N THR A 79 2.50 -2.19 -5.67
CA THR A 79 1.82 -2.17 -4.37
C THR A 79 1.53 -0.74 -3.97
N GLY A 80 0.30 -0.44 -3.55
CA GLY A 80 -0.07 0.93 -3.23
C GLY A 80 -1.49 1.12 -2.72
N ILE A 81 -1.77 2.36 -2.28
CA ILE A 81 -3.11 2.85 -1.92
C ILE A 81 -3.35 4.22 -2.54
N GLY A 82 -4.60 4.64 -2.62
CA GLY A 82 -4.97 5.96 -3.14
C GLY A 82 -6.48 6.11 -3.27
N THR A 83 -6.90 7.12 -4.04
CA THR A 83 -8.32 7.37 -4.32
C THR A 83 -8.53 7.76 -5.78
N GLY A 84 -9.68 7.40 -6.33
CA GLY A 84 -10.05 7.72 -7.72
C GLY A 84 -10.51 9.16 -7.88
N GLU A 85 -10.60 9.60 -9.14
CA GLU A 85 -11.17 10.90 -9.53
C GLU A 85 -12.54 11.14 -8.88
N GLY A 86 -12.74 12.34 -8.34
CA GLY A 86 -13.93 12.66 -7.57
C GLY A 86 -14.03 11.87 -6.27
N LEU A 87 -12.92 11.36 -5.72
CA LEU A 87 -12.88 10.43 -4.59
C LEU A 87 -13.67 9.14 -4.89
N ASP A 88 -13.61 8.63 -6.13
CA ASP A 88 -14.29 7.39 -6.54
C ASP A 88 -13.67 6.16 -5.90
N GLY A 89 -13.97 5.97 -4.62
CA GLY A 89 -13.59 4.80 -3.84
C GLY A 89 -12.16 4.82 -3.29
N GLU A 90 -11.97 3.95 -2.29
CA GLU A 90 -10.66 3.68 -1.67
C GLU A 90 -9.92 2.65 -2.52
N LEU A 91 -8.77 3.04 -3.02
CA LEU A 91 -7.95 2.20 -3.88
C LEU A 91 -6.98 1.36 -3.06
N ILE A 92 -6.80 0.12 -3.46
CA ILE A 92 -5.73 -0.74 -2.98
C ILE A 92 -5.09 -1.47 -4.17
N ILE A 93 -3.77 -1.38 -4.28
CA ILE A 93 -2.95 -2.10 -5.25
C ILE A 93 -2.15 -3.12 -4.46
N LEU A 94 -2.36 -4.38 -4.73
CA LEU A 94 -1.62 -5.48 -4.10
C LEU A 94 -0.93 -6.31 -5.16
N ASP A 95 0.39 -6.42 -5.06
CA ASP A 95 1.10 -7.55 -5.62
C ASP A 95 0.91 -8.74 -4.68
N GLY A 96 0.39 -9.84 -5.23
CA GLY A 96 -0.05 -11.00 -4.46
C GLY A 96 1.08 -11.65 -3.68
N GLU A 97 0.68 -12.37 -2.65
CA GLU A 97 1.50 -13.27 -1.88
C GLU A 97 2.44 -14.08 -2.76
N LEU A 98 3.77 -14.04 -2.56
CA LEU A 98 4.81 -15.02 -3.01
C LEU A 98 4.56 -15.81 -4.32
N ILE A 99 3.48 -15.55 -5.02
CA ILE A 99 3.07 -16.09 -6.30
C ILE A 99 2.61 -14.91 -7.16
N ILE A 100 3.55 -14.35 -7.90
CA ILE A 100 3.44 -13.60 -9.15
C ILE A 100 2.00 -13.42 -9.63
N LEU A 101 1.40 -12.25 -9.37
CA LEU A 101 0.29 -11.74 -10.17
C LEU A 101 0.47 -10.22 -10.26
N ASP A 102 0.83 -9.78 -11.46
CA ASP A 102 0.96 -8.40 -11.91
C ASP A 102 0.02 -7.44 -11.18
N GLY A 103 0.55 -6.38 -10.59
CA GLY A 103 -0.16 -5.40 -9.76
C GLY A 103 -1.59 -5.14 -10.24
N VAL A 104 -2.57 -5.64 -9.50
CA VAL A 104 -4.00 -5.48 -9.83
C VAL A 104 -4.60 -4.48 -8.88
N ALA A 105 -5.15 -3.40 -9.44
CA ALA A 105 -5.80 -2.36 -8.68
C ALA A 105 -7.28 -2.70 -8.43
N TYR A 106 -7.72 -2.55 -7.19
CA TYR A 106 -9.11 -2.65 -6.78
C TYR A 106 -9.54 -1.36 -6.12
N LYS A 107 -10.76 -0.91 -6.40
CA LYS A 107 -11.43 0.17 -5.67
C LYS A 107 -12.57 -0.39 -4.84
N VAL A 108 -12.86 0.26 -3.72
CA VAL A 108 -14.02 0.00 -2.89
C VAL A 108 -14.84 1.28 -2.80
N GLY A 109 -15.99 1.31 -3.45
CA GLY A 109 -16.89 2.46 -3.45
C GLY A 109 -17.96 2.34 -2.37
N GLN A 110 -19.01 3.17 -2.51
CA GLN A 110 -20.13 3.29 -1.55
C GLN A 110 -20.89 1.99 -1.26
N SER A 111 -20.73 0.96 -2.07
CA SER A 111 -21.35 -0.36 -1.84
C SER A 111 -20.56 -1.24 -0.85
N GLY A 112 -19.31 -0.88 -0.54
CA GLY A 112 -18.37 -1.71 0.22
C GLY A 112 -17.86 -2.92 -0.55
N VAL A 113 -18.24 -3.06 -1.83
CA VAL A 113 -17.80 -4.14 -2.71
C VAL A 113 -16.51 -3.71 -3.41
N ALA A 114 -15.53 -4.61 -3.44
CA ALA A 114 -14.31 -4.38 -4.17
C ALA A 114 -14.51 -4.68 -5.66
N GLU A 115 -14.05 -3.78 -6.52
CA GLU A 115 -14.13 -3.87 -7.97
C GLU A 115 -12.75 -3.64 -8.57
N ARG A 116 -12.36 -4.48 -9.54
CA ARG A 116 -11.15 -4.26 -10.30
C ARG A 116 -11.30 -3.01 -11.16
N VAL A 117 -10.26 -2.15 -11.19
CA VAL A 117 -10.22 -0.97 -12.06
C VAL A 117 -9.27 -1.17 -13.23
N PRO A 118 -9.58 -0.58 -14.40
CA PRO A 118 -8.73 -0.66 -15.59
C PRO A 118 -7.53 0.29 -15.50
N ASP A 119 -6.55 0.10 -16.38
CA ASP A 119 -5.31 0.88 -16.40
C ASP A 119 -5.53 2.39 -16.72
N ASP A 120 -6.63 2.73 -17.38
CA ASP A 120 -7.02 4.11 -17.71
C ASP A 120 -7.85 4.79 -16.61
N PHE A 121 -8.10 4.11 -15.49
CA PHE A 121 -8.75 4.71 -14.31
C PHE A 121 -7.91 5.85 -13.75
N THR A 122 -8.51 7.02 -13.59
CA THR A 122 -7.82 8.27 -13.21
C THR A 122 -7.87 8.55 -11.72
N MET A 123 -6.83 9.23 -11.22
CA MET A 123 -6.62 9.45 -9.79
C MET A 123 -5.99 10.80 -9.49
N PRO A 124 -6.44 11.52 -8.44
CA PRO A 124 -5.79 12.72 -7.92
C PRO A 124 -4.65 12.42 -6.94
N PHE A 125 -4.71 11.27 -6.25
CA PHE A 125 -3.76 10.91 -5.19
C PHE A 125 -3.51 9.41 -5.12
N ALA A 126 -2.24 9.02 -5.05
CA ALA A 126 -1.82 7.64 -4.75
C ALA A 126 -0.39 7.56 -4.24
N ASN A 127 -0.15 6.54 -3.40
CA ASN A 127 1.17 6.05 -3.01
C ASN A 127 1.40 4.68 -3.63
N VAL A 128 2.56 4.47 -4.27
CA VAL A 128 2.96 3.16 -4.81
C VAL A 128 4.45 2.89 -4.59
N HIS A 129 4.81 1.62 -4.51
CA HIS A 129 6.19 1.15 -4.44
C HIS A 129 6.32 -0.25 -5.02
N HIS A 130 7.54 -0.68 -5.33
CA HIS A 130 7.81 -2.08 -5.65
C HIS A 130 7.92 -2.90 -4.36
N ALA A 131 7.10 -3.94 -4.24
CA ALA A 131 7.05 -4.78 -3.05
C ALA A 131 8.38 -5.50 -2.78
N ALA A 132 8.94 -5.27 -1.59
CA ALA A 132 10.13 -5.96 -1.06
C ALA A 132 9.98 -6.14 0.45
N PHE A 133 8.81 -6.58 0.89
CA PHE A 133 8.45 -6.72 2.28
C PHE A 133 9.28 -7.76 3.03
N GLN A 134 9.61 -7.43 4.27
CA GLN A 134 10.30 -8.33 5.19
C GLN A 134 9.33 -8.79 6.27
N TYR A 135 9.29 -10.10 6.52
CA TYR A 135 8.53 -10.68 7.62
C TYR A 135 9.01 -10.12 8.97
N GLN A 136 8.08 -9.68 9.78
CA GLN A 136 8.35 -9.15 11.12
C GLN A 136 7.97 -10.14 12.20
N CYS A 137 6.69 -10.53 12.27
CA CYS A 137 6.17 -11.40 13.32
C CYS A 137 4.75 -11.89 13.01
N GLU A 138 4.25 -12.79 13.87
CA GLU A 138 2.82 -13.09 13.99
C GLU A 138 2.24 -12.39 15.22
N ARG A 139 0.96 -12.04 15.15
CA ARG A 139 0.18 -11.52 16.27
C ARG A 139 -1.18 -12.19 16.34
N ARG A 140 -1.76 -12.19 17.55
CA ARG A 140 -3.08 -12.72 17.84
C ARG A 140 -3.80 -11.81 18.80
N ASP A 141 -5.12 -11.77 18.71
CA ASP A 141 -6.04 -11.12 19.65
C ASP A 141 -5.60 -9.67 19.96
N ILE A 142 -5.36 -8.86 18.93
CA ILE A 142 -4.84 -7.50 19.08
C ILE A 142 -5.68 -6.48 18.31
N GLY A 143 -6.05 -5.37 18.97
CA GLY A 143 -6.72 -4.23 18.35
C GLY A 143 -5.78 -3.41 17.47
N LEU A 144 -6.35 -2.63 16.54
CA LEU A 144 -5.61 -1.85 15.55
C LEU A 144 -4.62 -0.87 16.18
N GLU A 145 -5.05 -0.10 17.18
CA GLU A 145 -4.19 0.88 17.84
C GLU A 145 -2.95 0.23 18.48
N ASP A 146 -3.15 -0.85 19.25
CA ASP A 146 -2.05 -1.58 19.87
C ASP A 146 -1.14 -2.23 18.82
N LEU A 147 -1.71 -2.72 17.72
CA LEU A 147 -0.97 -3.29 16.60
C LEU A 147 -0.06 -2.23 15.97
N ASN A 148 -0.61 -1.07 15.63
CA ASN A 148 0.08 0.05 15.02
C ASN A 148 1.20 0.60 15.91
N ASN A 149 0.94 0.78 17.21
CA ASN A 149 1.95 1.18 18.19
C ASN A 149 3.11 0.20 18.22
N ARG A 150 2.85 -1.11 18.26
CA ARG A 150 3.89 -2.14 18.25
C ARG A 150 4.68 -2.18 16.95
N ILE A 151 4.04 -1.89 15.81
CA ILE A 151 4.72 -1.83 14.51
C ILE A 151 5.70 -0.65 14.47
N VAL A 152 5.30 0.52 14.95
CA VAL A 152 6.17 1.71 15.05
C VAL A 152 7.35 1.43 15.98
N GLU A 153 7.10 0.87 17.17
CA GLU A 153 8.15 0.50 18.14
C GLU A 153 9.14 -0.51 17.55
N ALA A 154 8.64 -1.58 16.91
CA ALA A 154 9.48 -2.62 16.31
C ALA A 154 10.38 -2.09 15.18
N ASN A 155 9.88 -1.15 14.40
CA ASN A 155 10.66 -0.51 13.34
C ASN A 155 11.63 0.55 13.89
N GLY A 156 11.40 1.10 15.11
CA GLY A 156 12.23 2.14 15.75
C GLY A 156 12.36 3.41 14.90
N ARG A 157 11.34 3.72 14.06
CA ARG A 157 11.48 4.67 12.96
C ARG A 157 10.28 5.60 12.80
N ALA A 158 9.85 6.23 13.88
CA ALA A 158 8.76 7.22 13.84
C ALA A 158 9.00 8.39 12.85
N ASN A 159 10.25 8.61 12.46
CA ASN A 159 10.62 9.66 11.50
C ASN A 159 10.96 9.11 10.10
N THR A 160 10.51 7.90 9.77
CA THR A 160 10.82 7.24 8.51
C THR A 160 9.55 6.73 7.85
N PHE A 161 9.39 6.94 6.55
CA PHE A 161 8.32 6.28 5.80
C PHE A 161 8.52 4.77 5.77
N PHE A 162 7.45 4.03 5.99
CA PHE A 162 7.40 2.60 5.75
C PHE A 162 6.00 2.15 5.36
N SER A 163 5.91 1.02 4.69
CA SER A 163 4.65 0.32 4.46
C SER A 163 4.57 -0.93 5.33
N VAL A 164 3.35 -1.34 5.63
CA VAL A 164 3.04 -2.54 6.39
C VAL A 164 1.96 -3.35 5.67
N ILE A 165 2.13 -4.66 5.68
CA ILE A 165 1.09 -5.61 5.30
C ILE A 165 0.77 -6.47 6.51
N VAL A 166 -0.52 -6.58 6.84
CA VAL A 166 -1.06 -7.52 7.81
C VAL A 166 -1.97 -8.49 7.08
N ARG A 167 -1.58 -9.76 7.03
CA ARG A 167 -2.35 -10.84 6.39
C ARG A 167 -2.87 -11.80 7.44
N GLY A 168 -4.18 -11.96 7.51
CA GLY A 168 -4.75 -12.81 8.54
C GLY A 168 -6.27 -12.86 8.55
N THR A 169 -6.79 -13.34 9.68
CA THR A 169 -8.20 -13.32 10.02
C THR A 169 -8.45 -12.19 11.00
N PHE A 170 -9.44 -11.37 10.70
CA PHE A 170 -9.89 -10.28 11.54
C PHE A 170 -11.23 -10.70 12.15
N SER A 171 -11.29 -10.82 13.48
CA SER A 171 -12.55 -11.09 14.19
C SER A 171 -13.53 -9.92 14.05
N PHE A 172 -12.97 -8.71 13.81
CA PHE A 172 -13.71 -7.48 13.58
C PHE A 172 -12.90 -6.58 12.66
N ILE A 173 -13.55 -5.95 11.69
CA ILE A 173 -12.98 -4.85 10.92
C ILE A 173 -14.06 -3.86 10.49
N LYS A 174 -13.80 -2.60 10.73
CA LYS A 174 -14.62 -1.46 10.32
C LYS A 174 -13.89 -0.66 9.25
N THR A 175 -14.54 -0.51 8.11
CA THR A 175 -14.01 0.28 7.00
C THR A 175 -14.99 1.37 6.57
N ARG A 176 -14.48 2.33 5.82
CA ARG A 176 -15.28 3.34 5.13
C ARG A 176 -14.92 3.37 3.66
N ALA A 177 -15.82 3.94 2.86
CA ALA A 177 -15.52 4.36 1.51
C ALA A 177 -16.23 5.68 1.20
N VAL A 178 -15.56 6.51 0.42
CA VAL A 178 -16.10 7.78 -0.02
C VAL A 178 -17.08 7.54 -1.18
N ILE A 179 -18.15 8.35 -1.21
CA ILE A 179 -19.08 8.37 -2.33
C ILE A 179 -18.48 9.23 -3.43
N LYS A 180 -18.48 8.74 -4.66
CA LYS A 180 -18.00 9.49 -5.83
C LYS A 180 -18.65 10.86 -5.93
N GLN A 181 -17.83 11.90 -6.02
CA GLN A 181 -18.26 13.28 -6.21
C GLN A 181 -18.29 13.64 -7.69
N GLN A 182 -19.05 14.69 -8.03
CA GLN A 182 -19.12 15.27 -9.37
C GLN A 182 -18.72 16.74 -9.31
N ALA A 183 -18.08 17.20 -10.38
CA ALA A 183 -17.73 18.61 -10.49
C ALA A 183 -18.98 19.54 -10.53
N PRO A 184 -18.97 20.73 -9.92
CA PRO A 184 -17.85 21.26 -9.15
C PRO A 184 -17.66 20.47 -7.85
N TYR A 185 -16.42 20.06 -7.57
CA TYR A 185 -16.11 19.19 -6.45
C TYR A 185 -16.24 19.91 -5.10
N PRO A 186 -16.83 19.23 -4.09
CA PRO A 186 -16.86 19.74 -2.73
C PRO A 186 -15.47 19.63 -2.05
N THR A 187 -15.31 20.34 -0.95
CA THR A 187 -14.11 20.22 -0.10
C THR A 187 -14.02 18.85 0.56
N LEU A 188 -12.81 18.44 0.96
CA LEU A 188 -12.58 17.17 1.63
C LEU A 188 -13.43 17.00 2.90
N VAL A 189 -13.59 18.07 3.68
CA VAL A 189 -14.40 18.05 4.93
C VAL A 189 -15.88 17.79 4.62
N GLU A 190 -16.44 18.43 3.58
CA GLU A 190 -17.85 18.22 3.18
C GLU A 190 -18.11 16.79 2.72
N VAL A 191 -17.10 16.14 2.13
CA VAL A 191 -17.19 14.74 1.70
C VAL A 191 -17.06 13.79 2.89
N ALA A 192 -16.17 14.09 3.83
CA ALA A 192 -15.91 13.25 5.00
C ALA A 192 -17.16 13.01 5.88
N ASP A 193 -18.12 13.94 5.88
CA ASP A 193 -19.37 13.79 6.63
C ASP A 193 -20.40 12.83 5.99
N ARG A 194 -20.16 12.39 4.74
CA ARG A 194 -21.10 11.58 3.94
C ARG A 194 -20.55 10.21 3.54
N GLN A 195 -19.56 9.71 4.26
CA GLN A 195 -18.90 8.43 3.95
C GLN A 195 -19.81 7.23 4.25
N ALA A 196 -19.72 6.19 3.42
CA ALA A 196 -20.34 4.92 3.70
C ALA A 196 -19.46 4.10 4.67
N MET A 197 -20.09 3.60 5.75
CA MET A 197 -19.42 2.80 6.77
C MET A 197 -19.79 1.33 6.63
N PHE A 198 -18.81 0.46 6.79
CA PHE A 198 -18.99 -0.99 6.69
C PHE A 198 -18.37 -1.68 7.88
N LEU A 199 -19.00 -2.79 8.28
CA LEU A 199 -18.56 -3.64 9.37
C LEU A 199 -18.56 -5.09 8.93
N ARG A 200 -17.49 -5.85 9.20
CA ARG A 200 -17.43 -7.28 9.00
C ARG A 200 -16.82 -7.96 10.21
N HIS A 201 -17.26 -9.20 10.42
CA HIS A 201 -16.72 -10.11 11.43
C HIS A 201 -16.15 -11.35 10.74
N ASP A 202 -15.14 -11.95 11.38
CA ASP A 202 -14.54 -13.23 10.98
C ASP A 202 -14.11 -13.26 9.50
N VAL A 203 -13.50 -12.15 9.03
CA VAL A 203 -13.08 -12.00 7.64
C VAL A 203 -11.58 -12.22 7.47
N LYS A 204 -11.22 -12.98 6.45
CA LYS A 204 -9.82 -13.12 6.01
C LYS A 204 -9.49 -12.08 4.97
N GLY A 205 -8.28 -11.53 5.06
CA GLY A 205 -7.85 -10.53 4.09
C GLY A 205 -6.47 -9.96 4.40
N THR A 206 -6.16 -8.93 3.61
CA THR A 206 -4.92 -8.18 3.68
C THR A 206 -5.23 -6.73 4.00
N MET A 207 -4.60 -6.22 5.05
CA MET A 207 -4.52 -4.79 5.33
C MET A 207 -3.17 -4.28 4.84
N LEU A 208 -3.17 -3.29 3.97
CA LEU A 208 -2.00 -2.58 3.48
C LEU A 208 -2.04 -1.16 4.02
N GLY A 209 -0.98 -0.73 4.66
CA GLY A 209 -0.86 0.61 5.21
C GLY A 209 0.47 1.27 4.92
N TYR A 210 0.46 2.59 4.99
CA TYR A 210 1.64 3.43 4.97
C TYR A 210 1.71 4.24 6.25
N PHE A 211 2.89 4.24 6.87
CA PHE A 211 3.20 5.15 7.96
C PHE A 211 3.99 6.33 7.40
N SER A 212 3.50 7.53 7.67
CA SER A 212 4.14 8.79 7.29
C SER A 212 4.54 9.56 8.53
N PRO A 213 5.80 10.07 8.62
CA PRO A 213 6.23 10.90 9.73
C PRO A 213 5.43 12.20 9.83
N GLU A 214 5.25 12.72 11.05
CA GLU A 214 4.52 13.96 11.35
C GLU A 214 4.97 15.15 10.48
N MET A 215 6.26 15.26 10.22
CA MET A 215 6.84 16.33 9.40
C MET A 215 6.34 16.37 7.94
N PHE A 216 5.64 15.33 7.48
CA PHE A 216 5.05 15.24 6.14
C PHE A 216 3.53 15.39 6.14
N HIS A 217 2.95 15.77 7.29
CA HIS A 217 1.50 16.04 7.36
C HIS A 217 1.11 17.12 6.35
N GLY A 218 0.10 16.84 5.54
CA GLY A 218 -0.30 17.67 4.40
C GLY A 218 0.16 17.10 3.06
N ALA A 219 1.38 16.62 2.94
CA ALA A 219 1.77 15.81 1.78
C ALA A 219 1.11 14.42 1.83
N ALA A 220 1.11 13.79 3.02
CA ALA A 220 0.44 12.53 3.34
C ALA A 220 -0.30 12.66 4.67
N VAL A 221 -1.05 11.64 5.09
CA VAL A 221 -1.58 11.54 6.47
C VAL A 221 -0.42 11.27 7.41
N ALA A 222 -0.27 12.07 8.46
CA ALA A 222 0.65 11.74 9.55
C ALA A 222 0.15 10.51 10.31
N GLY A 223 1.05 9.58 10.62
CA GLY A 223 0.67 8.29 11.20
C GLY A 223 0.33 7.26 10.13
N PHE A 224 -0.58 6.33 10.44
CA PHE A 224 -1.01 5.28 9.53
C PHE A 224 -2.16 5.71 8.63
N HIS A 225 -2.08 5.29 7.38
CA HIS A 225 -3.15 5.32 6.40
C HIS A 225 -3.29 3.90 5.84
N GLU A 226 -4.40 3.23 6.14
CA GLU A 226 -4.54 1.80 5.93
C GLU A 226 -5.81 1.47 5.15
N HIS A 227 -5.67 0.59 4.16
CA HIS A 227 -6.78 0.03 3.40
C HIS A 227 -6.83 -1.48 3.59
N PHE A 228 -8.03 -2.04 3.54
CA PHE A 228 -8.29 -3.49 3.65
C PHE A 228 -8.90 -4.03 2.38
N LEU A 229 -8.51 -5.26 2.03
CA LEU A 229 -9.14 -6.05 0.99
C LEU A 229 -9.29 -7.51 1.45
N SER A 230 -10.54 -8.03 1.42
CA SER A 230 -10.81 -9.43 1.75
C SER A 230 -10.22 -10.39 0.72
N ASP A 231 -9.89 -11.62 1.13
CA ASP A 231 -9.28 -12.62 0.25
C ASP A 231 -10.20 -12.99 -0.92
N ASP A 232 -11.52 -12.97 -0.70
CA ASP A 232 -12.53 -13.22 -1.73
C ASP A 232 -12.79 -12.02 -2.66
N ARG A 233 -12.12 -10.87 -2.43
CA ARG A 233 -12.25 -9.63 -3.21
C ARG A 233 -13.66 -9.06 -3.23
N THR A 234 -14.47 -9.35 -2.23
CA THR A 234 -15.87 -8.86 -2.16
C THR A 234 -16.06 -7.71 -1.19
N PHE A 235 -15.06 -7.40 -0.36
CA PHE A 235 -15.14 -6.40 0.70
C PHE A 235 -13.81 -5.71 0.93
N GLY A 236 -13.83 -4.43 1.27
CA GLY A 236 -12.64 -3.65 1.60
C GLY A 236 -12.96 -2.22 2.03
N GLY A 237 -11.99 -1.33 1.86
CA GLY A 237 -12.08 0.10 2.12
C GLY A 237 -11.00 0.63 3.04
N HIS A 238 -11.05 1.93 3.33
CA HIS A 238 -10.19 2.60 4.30
C HIS A 238 -10.51 2.10 5.72
N VAL A 239 -9.48 1.67 6.44
CA VAL A 239 -9.65 1.05 7.77
C VAL A 239 -9.82 2.13 8.83
N LEU A 240 -10.89 1.98 9.62
CA LEU A 240 -11.14 2.85 10.78
C LEU A 240 -10.83 2.15 12.09
N ASP A 241 -11.10 0.84 12.17
CA ASP A 241 -10.83 0.04 13.37
C ASP A 241 -10.80 -1.44 13.00
N ALA A 242 -10.02 -2.24 13.74
CA ALA A 242 -9.90 -3.67 13.51
C ALA A 242 -9.44 -4.41 14.77
N VAL A 243 -9.82 -5.69 14.85
CA VAL A 243 -9.23 -6.65 15.78
C VAL A 243 -8.70 -7.83 14.98
N LEU A 244 -7.39 -7.98 14.99
CA LEU A 244 -6.70 -9.10 14.36
C LEU A 244 -6.82 -10.33 15.28
N ASP A 245 -7.60 -11.34 14.87
CA ASP A 245 -7.66 -12.64 15.58
C ASP A 245 -6.31 -13.37 15.46
N HIS A 246 -5.79 -13.51 14.24
CA HIS A 246 -4.43 -13.98 13.99
C HIS A 246 -3.92 -13.55 12.62
N GLY A 247 -2.64 -13.22 12.53
CA GLY A 247 -2.05 -12.84 11.25
C GLY A 247 -0.55 -12.63 11.28
N LYS A 248 -0.01 -12.54 10.08
CA LYS A 248 1.41 -12.27 9.82
C LYS A 248 1.59 -10.82 9.43
N ILE A 249 2.64 -10.21 9.95
CA ILE A 249 2.99 -8.81 9.74
C ILE A 249 4.30 -8.74 8.97
N TYR A 250 4.30 -7.92 7.95
CA TYR A 250 5.45 -7.63 7.09
C TYR A 250 5.61 -6.13 6.99
N SER A 251 6.83 -5.63 6.86
CA SER A 251 7.09 -4.19 6.63
C SER A 251 8.18 -3.96 5.61
N GLN A 252 8.14 -2.79 4.99
CA GLN A 252 9.16 -2.30 4.08
C GLN A 252 9.43 -0.83 4.36
N VAL A 253 10.68 -0.47 4.59
CA VAL A 253 11.12 0.89 4.92
C VAL A 253 11.58 1.61 3.68
N PHE A 254 11.26 2.89 3.57
CA PHE A 254 11.66 3.74 2.46
C PHE A 254 12.66 4.81 2.94
N ASP A 255 13.75 4.95 2.21
CA ASP A 255 14.75 6.01 2.39
C ASP A 255 14.63 7.12 1.33
N THR A 256 13.80 6.88 0.30
CA THR A 256 13.58 7.79 -0.81
C THR A 256 12.09 8.01 -1.01
N LEU A 257 11.67 9.28 -1.02
CA LEU A 257 10.33 9.72 -1.43
C LEU A 257 10.45 10.46 -2.76
N VAL A 258 9.72 10.01 -3.78
CA VAL A 258 9.52 10.71 -5.04
C VAL A 258 8.13 11.33 -5.03
N GLN A 259 8.05 12.65 -4.92
CA GLN A 259 6.80 13.39 -4.97
C GLN A 259 6.55 13.88 -6.39
N HIS A 260 5.50 13.41 -7.03
CA HIS A 260 5.02 13.88 -8.33
C HIS A 260 3.82 14.82 -8.13
N LEU A 261 3.86 15.98 -8.77
CA LEU A 261 2.81 16.99 -8.66
C LEU A 261 2.14 17.19 -10.03
N PRO A 262 0.82 17.44 -10.08
CA PRO A 262 0.07 17.61 -11.32
C PRO A 262 0.28 18.99 -11.93
N VAL A 263 1.52 19.30 -12.33
CA VAL A 263 1.93 20.65 -12.79
C VAL A 263 1.27 21.08 -14.10
N ASP A 264 0.71 20.15 -14.86
CA ASP A 264 -0.03 20.43 -16.09
C ASP A 264 -1.51 20.74 -15.85
N ASP A 265 -2.02 20.45 -14.66
CA ASP A 265 -3.40 20.79 -14.27
C ASP A 265 -3.55 22.30 -14.01
N PRO A 266 -4.46 22.99 -14.72
CA PRO A 266 -4.70 24.42 -14.53
C PRO A 266 -5.31 24.76 -13.16
N GLU A 267 -6.17 23.91 -12.61
CA GLU A 267 -6.80 24.15 -11.30
C GLU A 267 -5.75 24.11 -10.21
N TYR A 268 -4.88 23.08 -10.21
CA TYR A 268 -3.74 23.01 -9.31
C TYR A 268 -2.83 24.25 -9.39
N ARG A 269 -2.44 24.65 -10.60
CA ARG A 269 -1.51 25.78 -10.78
C ARG A 269 -2.05 27.13 -10.34
N ASN A 270 -3.37 27.32 -10.42
CA ASN A 270 -4.01 28.60 -10.15
C ASN A 270 -4.59 28.69 -8.74
N HIS A 271 -4.64 27.57 -7.99
CA HIS A 271 -5.18 27.54 -6.64
C HIS A 271 -4.24 28.22 -5.63
N ASP A 272 -4.80 28.97 -4.70
CA ASP A 272 -4.07 29.64 -3.62
C ASP A 272 -4.19 28.90 -2.30
N PHE A 273 -3.30 27.95 -2.06
CA PHE A 273 -3.27 27.09 -0.87
C PHE A 273 -2.99 27.83 0.46
N ARG A 274 -2.61 29.12 0.44
CA ARG A 274 -2.23 29.86 1.66
C ARG A 274 -3.38 30.03 2.66
N HIS A 275 -4.60 29.87 2.22
CA HIS A 275 -5.82 30.08 3.04
C HIS A 275 -6.57 28.79 3.35
N ASP A 276 -6.11 27.65 2.84
CA ASP A 276 -6.74 26.36 3.10
C ASP A 276 -6.36 25.83 4.48
N PRO A 277 -7.31 25.34 5.28
CA PRO A 277 -7.06 24.74 6.58
C PRO A 277 -6.55 23.29 6.43
N ILE A 278 -5.38 23.12 5.78
CA ILE A 278 -4.90 21.82 5.30
C ILE A 278 -4.77 20.80 6.44
N ALA A 279 -4.10 21.18 7.53
CA ALA A 279 -3.83 20.25 8.62
C ALA A 279 -5.13 19.83 9.34
N GLU A 280 -6.00 20.80 9.63
CA GLU A 280 -7.28 20.57 10.30
C GLU A 280 -8.22 19.74 9.43
N ALA A 281 -8.28 20.02 8.13
CA ALA A 281 -9.15 19.32 7.20
C ALA A 281 -8.72 17.86 7.01
N ILE A 282 -7.41 17.59 6.88
CA ILE A 282 -6.88 16.23 6.79
C ILE A 282 -7.16 15.47 8.10
N THR A 283 -6.88 16.08 9.25
CA THR A 283 -7.16 15.46 10.55
C THR A 283 -8.66 15.15 10.73
N ALA A 284 -9.54 16.02 10.26
CA ALA A 284 -10.99 15.80 10.33
C ALA A 284 -11.49 14.69 9.39
N ALA A 285 -10.84 14.56 8.23
CA ALA A 285 -11.22 13.58 7.20
C ALA A 285 -10.62 12.19 7.45
N GLU A 286 -9.37 12.13 7.90
CA GLU A 286 -8.57 10.91 8.02
C GLU A 286 -8.38 10.46 9.48
N GLY A 287 -8.52 11.39 10.44
CA GLY A 287 -8.42 11.09 11.87
C GLY A 287 -9.56 10.22 12.35
N ASP A 288 -9.27 9.32 13.29
CA ASP A 288 -10.29 8.58 14.02
C ASP A 288 -11.27 9.57 14.67
N LYS A 289 -12.52 9.53 14.24
CA LYS A 289 -13.63 10.06 15.05
C LYS A 289 -13.81 9.05 16.21
N ALA A 290 -12.82 9.00 17.13
CA ALA A 290 -12.94 8.23 18.35
C ALA A 290 -14.14 8.78 19.13
N GLY A 291 -15.23 8.05 19.11
CA GLY A 291 -16.28 8.11 20.10
C GLY A 291 -17.24 9.29 20.03
N ASN A 292 -18.36 9.12 19.36
CA ASN A 292 -19.68 9.52 19.88
C ASN A 292 -20.65 8.34 19.75
#